data_7471e8c427e7e6a40c67711cab61ab1b
#
_entry.id   7471e8c427e7e6a40c67711cab61ab1b
#
_cell.length_a   1.000
_cell.length_b   1.000
_cell.length_c   1.000
_cell.angle_alpha   90.00
_cell.angle_beta   90.00
_cell.angle_gamma   90.00
#
_symmetry.space_group_name_H-M   'P 1'
#
loop_
_entity.id
_entity.type
_entity.pdbx_description
1 polymer ?
#
loop_
_entity_poly.entity_id
_entity_poly.type
_entity_poly.pdbx_seq_one_letter_code
_entity_poly.pdbx_strand_id
1 'polypeptide(L)'
;MSGSSRIPVFHLGSGPLQWENMSEVKTAIQTSQAPAAIGPYSQAIRIGNFVFTSGQVAIDPATGQLVAGSIEAQTHRVLQNLQAVLAAAGMDFSRVVKTTVFLKDMAHFAAMNAIYAEYLQTNSSPAPARSTVEVARLPKDALVEIEVVACEA
;
A
#
# COMPACT_ATOMS: atom_id res chain seq x y z
N MET A 1 6.45 -29.73 51.20
CA MET A 1 6.89 -29.84 49.80
C MET A 1 7.01 -28.43 49.22
N SER A 2 8.23 -27.92 49.22
CA SER A 2 8.52 -26.54 48.79
C SER A 2 8.89 -26.55 47.30
N GLY A 3 8.01 -26.00 46.47
CA GLY A 3 8.25 -25.78 45.04
C GLY A 3 8.94 -24.44 44.85
N SER A 4 10.25 -24.46 44.65
CA SER A 4 11.02 -23.26 44.27
C SER A 4 10.79 -22.95 42.81
N SER A 5 10.03 -21.88 42.52
CA SER A 5 9.91 -21.33 41.18
C SER A 5 11.16 -20.52 40.86
N ARG A 6 12.00 -21.04 39.97
CA ARG A 6 13.18 -20.31 39.47
C ARG A 6 12.71 -19.32 38.40
N ILE A 7 12.83 -18.05 38.70
CA ILE A 7 12.69 -16.97 37.72
C ILE A 7 13.95 -17.01 36.84
N PRO A 8 13.85 -17.05 35.51
CA PRO A 8 15.03 -16.97 34.65
C PRO A 8 15.70 -15.59 34.81
N VAL A 9 16.94 -15.59 35.29
CA VAL A 9 17.76 -14.39 35.28
C VAL A 9 18.28 -14.19 33.86
N PHE A 10 17.78 -13.17 33.19
CA PHE A 10 18.37 -12.71 31.94
C PHE A 10 19.73 -12.07 32.24
N HIS A 11 20.82 -12.72 31.85
CA HIS A 11 22.14 -12.11 31.84
C HIS A 11 22.14 -11.06 30.74
N LEU A 12 22.05 -9.80 31.12
CA LEU A 12 22.39 -8.69 30.23
C LEU A 12 23.91 -8.73 30.01
N GLY A 13 24.32 -9.32 28.91
CA GLY A 13 25.70 -9.23 28.45
C GLY A 13 26.05 -7.75 28.26
N SER A 14 27.07 -7.27 28.98
CA SER A 14 27.62 -5.92 28.86
C SER A 14 28.49 -5.77 27.63
N GLY A 15 27.90 -6.02 26.45
CA GLY A 15 28.44 -5.56 25.16
C GLY A 15 27.78 -4.23 24.80
N PRO A 16 28.50 -3.30 24.16
CA PRO A 16 27.84 -2.11 23.64
C PRO A 16 26.72 -2.56 22.70
N LEU A 17 25.50 -2.08 22.93
CA LEU A 17 24.39 -2.23 22.02
C LEU A 17 24.86 -1.66 20.67
N GLN A 18 25.15 -2.55 19.72
CA GLN A 18 25.56 -2.16 18.40
C GLN A 18 24.29 -1.63 17.65
N TRP A 19 23.99 -0.36 17.88
CA TRP A 19 23.08 0.43 17.06
C TRP A 19 23.75 0.81 15.73
N GLU A 20 24.99 0.36 15.52
CA GLU A 20 25.78 0.66 14.36
C GLU A 20 25.32 -0.22 13.21
N ASN A 21 24.74 0.46 12.19
CA ASN A 21 24.43 0.01 10.83
C ASN A 21 23.06 -0.62 10.56
N MET A 22 21.99 -0.05 11.09
CA MET A 22 20.73 -0.09 10.37
C MET A 22 20.36 1.31 9.87
N SER A 23 21.21 1.89 9.04
CA SER A 23 20.71 2.93 8.13
C SER A 23 19.84 2.21 7.11
N GLU A 24 18.56 2.04 7.44
CA GLU A 24 17.57 1.58 6.49
C GLU A 24 17.49 2.62 5.39
N VAL A 25 18.25 2.40 4.33
CA VAL A 25 18.27 3.30 3.17
C VAL A 25 16.92 3.15 2.48
N LYS A 26 16.18 4.25 2.38
CA LYS A 26 14.95 4.25 1.59
C LYS A 26 15.29 4.00 0.11
N THR A 27 14.60 3.07 -0.50
CA THR A 27 14.81 2.66 -1.89
C THR A 27 13.55 2.93 -2.70
N ALA A 28 13.70 3.56 -3.87
CA ALA A 28 12.59 3.77 -4.78
C ALA A 28 12.21 2.48 -5.49
N ILE A 29 10.90 2.21 -5.57
CA ILE A 29 10.32 1.15 -6.39
C ILE A 29 9.83 1.78 -7.68
N GLN A 30 10.13 1.14 -8.80
CA GLN A 30 9.76 1.60 -10.13
C GLN A 30 9.35 0.44 -11.02
N THR A 31 8.28 0.61 -11.79
CA THR A 31 7.82 -0.34 -12.80
C THR A 31 7.20 0.38 -13.99
N SER A 32 7.38 -0.18 -15.18
CA SER A 32 6.70 0.27 -16.41
C SER A 32 5.26 -0.26 -16.51
N GLN A 33 4.86 -1.17 -15.65
CA GLN A 33 3.51 -1.75 -15.61
C GLN A 33 2.49 -0.91 -14.83
N ALA A 34 2.94 0.21 -14.26
CA ALA A 34 2.11 1.23 -13.64
C ALA A 34 2.50 2.60 -14.21
N PRO A 35 1.64 3.62 -14.10
CA PRO A 35 1.94 4.96 -14.58
C PRO A 35 3.27 5.48 -14.02
N ALA A 36 4.11 6.03 -14.88
CA ALA A 36 5.39 6.61 -14.47
C ALA A 36 5.17 7.79 -13.51
N ALA A 37 6.03 7.92 -12.51
CA ALA A 37 6.06 9.10 -11.66
C ALA A 37 6.51 10.31 -12.47
N ILE A 38 5.64 11.29 -12.62
CA ILE A 38 5.91 12.55 -13.32
C ILE A 38 6.03 13.63 -12.26
N GLY A 39 7.27 13.98 -11.89
CA GLY A 39 7.55 14.99 -10.87
C GLY A 39 8.47 14.49 -9.75
N PRO A 40 8.61 15.24 -8.66
CA PRO A 40 9.56 14.95 -7.59
C PRO A 40 9.02 13.92 -6.59
N TYR A 41 8.60 12.72 -7.07
CA TYR A 41 8.13 11.61 -6.24
C TYR A 41 8.46 10.27 -6.89
N SER A 42 8.35 9.19 -6.13
CA SER A 42 8.53 7.80 -6.59
C SER A 42 7.18 7.10 -6.63
N GLN A 43 7.03 6.06 -7.44
CA GLN A 43 5.82 5.21 -7.45
C GLN A 43 5.61 4.55 -6.09
N ALA A 44 6.69 4.11 -5.44
CA ALA A 44 6.69 3.66 -4.06
C ALA A 44 8.09 3.76 -3.45
N ILE A 45 8.15 3.72 -2.13
CA ILE A 45 9.37 3.67 -1.34
C ILE A 45 9.36 2.42 -0.48
N ARG A 46 10.46 1.69 -0.51
CA ARG A 46 10.77 0.64 0.48
C ARG A 46 11.67 1.22 1.56
N ILE A 47 11.36 0.91 2.81
CA ILE A 47 12.24 1.09 3.95
C ILE A 47 12.07 -0.11 4.89
N GLY A 48 13.16 -0.83 5.17
CA GLY A 48 13.06 -2.10 5.89
C GLY A 48 12.06 -3.04 5.23
N ASN A 49 11.16 -3.57 6.01
CA ASN A 49 10.11 -4.48 5.54
C ASN A 49 8.86 -3.76 4.98
N PHE A 50 8.82 -2.43 5.06
CA PHE A 50 7.65 -1.66 4.63
C PHE A 50 7.81 -1.10 3.22
N VAL A 51 6.69 -1.07 2.50
CA VAL A 51 6.53 -0.38 1.22
C VAL A 51 5.38 0.61 1.35
N PHE A 52 5.66 1.85 1.00
CA PHE A 52 4.72 2.96 0.97
C PHE A 52 4.52 3.36 -0.49
N THR A 53 3.32 3.23 -1.02
CA THR A 53 3.03 3.67 -2.39
C THR A 53 2.61 5.12 -2.43
N SER A 54 2.89 5.78 -3.54
CA SER A 54 2.16 6.98 -3.92
C SER A 54 0.72 6.64 -4.25
N GLY A 55 -0.18 7.61 -4.19
CA GLY A 55 -1.54 7.45 -4.67
C GLY A 55 -1.57 7.11 -6.16
N GLN A 56 -2.39 6.14 -6.53
CA GLN A 56 -2.65 5.76 -7.91
C GLN A 56 -4.05 6.24 -8.32
N VAL A 57 -4.12 6.94 -9.44
CA VAL A 57 -5.36 7.21 -10.17
C VAL A 57 -5.48 6.27 -11.36
N ALA A 58 -6.63 6.25 -12.01
CA ALA A 58 -6.95 5.28 -13.07
C ALA A 58 -6.26 5.58 -14.41
N ILE A 59 -4.96 5.87 -14.41
CA ILE A 59 -4.19 6.07 -15.63
C ILE A 59 -3.79 4.70 -16.19
N ASP A 60 -4.02 4.48 -17.47
CA ASP A 60 -3.50 3.33 -18.18
C ASP A 60 -2.01 3.55 -18.48
N PRO A 61 -1.10 2.70 -17.99
CA PRO A 61 0.33 2.86 -18.22
C PRO A 61 0.74 2.76 -19.70
N ALA A 62 -0.05 2.06 -20.53
CA ALA A 62 0.24 1.91 -21.95
C ALA A 62 -0.03 3.19 -22.76
N THR A 63 -1.03 3.97 -22.36
CA THR A 63 -1.46 5.18 -23.10
C THR A 63 -1.12 6.48 -22.35
N GLY A 64 -0.88 6.43 -21.06
CA GLY A 64 -0.72 7.60 -20.21
C GLY A 64 -2.02 8.39 -19.99
N GLN A 65 -3.17 7.85 -20.39
CA GLN A 65 -4.47 8.52 -20.30
C GLN A 65 -5.29 7.96 -19.12
N LEU A 66 -6.11 8.84 -18.54
CA LEU A 66 -7.11 8.43 -17.56
C LEU A 66 -8.14 7.53 -18.25
N VAL A 67 -8.42 6.37 -17.65
CA VAL A 67 -9.48 5.48 -18.13
C VAL A 67 -10.82 6.21 -18.03
N ALA A 68 -11.50 6.36 -19.15
CA ALA A 68 -12.84 6.92 -19.19
C ALA A 68 -13.84 5.90 -18.64
N GLY A 69 -14.93 6.38 -18.06
CA GLY A 69 -16.05 5.55 -17.65
C GLY A 69 -16.38 5.63 -16.17
N SER A 70 -16.95 4.53 -15.66
CA SER A 70 -17.55 4.48 -14.34
C SER A 70 -16.52 4.40 -13.21
N ILE A 71 -16.99 4.60 -12.00
CA ILE A 71 -16.19 4.40 -10.79
C ILE A 71 -15.63 2.96 -10.71
N GLU A 72 -16.39 1.97 -11.16
CA GLU A 72 -15.95 0.58 -11.19
C GLU A 72 -14.74 0.40 -12.12
N ALA A 73 -14.81 0.92 -13.35
CA ALA A 73 -13.73 0.85 -14.32
C ALA A 73 -12.46 1.55 -13.79
N GLN A 74 -12.62 2.73 -13.20
CA GLN A 74 -11.49 3.46 -12.61
C GLN A 74 -10.92 2.74 -11.38
N THR A 75 -11.76 2.17 -10.52
CA THR A 75 -11.29 1.42 -9.34
C THR A 75 -10.50 0.18 -9.76
N HIS A 76 -10.97 -0.58 -10.77
CA HIS A 76 -10.20 -1.69 -11.33
C HIS A 76 -8.82 -1.25 -11.81
N ARG A 77 -8.74 -0.16 -12.59
CA ARG A 77 -7.45 0.33 -13.12
C ARG A 77 -6.51 0.77 -12.01
N VAL A 78 -7.01 1.48 -11.01
CA VAL A 78 -6.21 1.90 -9.84
C VAL A 78 -5.62 0.69 -9.12
N LEU A 79 -6.43 -0.33 -8.85
CA LEU A 79 -5.97 -1.54 -8.15
C LEU A 79 -5.00 -2.36 -8.99
N GLN A 80 -5.17 -2.44 -10.30
CA GLN A 80 -4.18 -3.04 -11.21
C GLN A 80 -2.84 -2.29 -11.20
N ASN A 81 -2.87 -0.96 -11.16
CA ASN A 81 -1.66 -0.16 -11.04
C ASN A 81 -0.94 -0.42 -9.71
N LEU A 82 -1.68 -0.46 -8.60
CA LEU A 82 -1.12 -0.81 -7.28
C LEU A 82 -0.57 -2.23 -7.25
N GLN A 83 -1.26 -3.18 -7.86
CA GLN A 83 -0.79 -4.56 -7.99
C GLN A 83 0.58 -4.63 -8.70
N ALA A 84 0.75 -3.87 -9.77
CA ALA A 84 2.00 -3.79 -10.52
C ALA A 84 3.13 -3.17 -9.67
N VAL A 85 2.84 -2.10 -8.91
CA VAL A 85 3.82 -1.48 -8.00
C VAL A 85 4.22 -2.44 -6.88
N LEU A 86 3.26 -3.12 -6.26
CA LEU A 86 3.53 -4.13 -5.23
C LEU A 86 4.35 -5.30 -5.78
N ALA A 87 4.03 -5.80 -6.98
CA ALA A 87 4.78 -6.87 -7.64
C ALA A 87 6.24 -6.46 -7.89
N ALA A 88 6.49 -5.22 -8.29
CA ALA A 88 7.85 -4.70 -8.43
C ALA A 88 8.62 -4.64 -7.10
N ALA A 89 7.91 -4.60 -5.99
CA ALA A 89 8.48 -4.72 -4.64
C ALA A 89 8.55 -6.17 -4.13
N GLY A 90 8.16 -7.16 -4.93
CA GLY A 90 8.11 -8.56 -4.51
C GLY A 90 6.94 -8.89 -3.58
N MET A 91 5.88 -8.09 -3.61
CA MET A 91 4.70 -8.21 -2.75
C MET A 91 3.42 -8.35 -3.56
N ASP A 92 2.34 -8.68 -2.90
CA ASP A 92 0.96 -8.67 -3.41
C ASP A 92 0.01 -8.05 -2.38
N PHE A 93 -1.29 -8.04 -2.68
CA PHE A 93 -2.29 -7.45 -1.80
C PHE A 93 -2.42 -8.14 -0.44
N SER A 94 -1.97 -9.38 -0.28
CA SER A 94 -1.96 -10.06 1.02
C SER A 94 -1.00 -9.42 2.03
N ARG A 95 -0.06 -8.63 1.53
CA ARG A 95 0.91 -7.89 2.34
C ARG A 95 0.45 -6.48 2.71
N VAL A 96 -0.66 -6.01 2.17
CA VAL A 96 -1.18 -4.67 2.45
C VAL A 96 -1.76 -4.63 3.85
N VAL A 97 -1.28 -3.69 4.66
CA VAL A 97 -1.72 -3.50 6.06
C VAL A 97 -2.61 -2.28 6.23
N LYS A 98 -2.49 -1.30 5.34
CA LYS A 98 -3.29 -0.07 5.37
C LYS A 98 -3.56 0.42 3.95
N THR A 99 -4.78 0.91 3.73
CA THR A 99 -5.15 1.65 2.53
C THR A 99 -5.79 2.98 2.88
N THR A 100 -5.60 3.97 2.01
CA THR A 100 -6.37 5.22 2.02
C THR A 100 -7.04 5.37 0.67
N VAL A 101 -8.35 5.54 0.67
CA VAL A 101 -9.16 5.73 -0.53
C VAL A 101 -9.70 7.16 -0.55
N PHE A 102 -9.39 7.87 -1.62
CA PHE A 102 -9.87 9.21 -1.88
C PHE A 102 -10.90 9.16 -3.00
N LEU A 103 -12.11 9.63 -2.74
CA LEU A 103 -13.21 9.67 -3.70
C LEU A 103 -13.52 11.10 -4.12
N LYS A 104 -13.85 11.28 -5.39
CA LYS A 104 -14.40 12.54 -5.89
C LYS A 104 -15.81 12.80 -5.35
N ASP A 105 -16.57 11.73 -5.11
CA ASP A 105 -17.94 11.77 -4.60
C ASP A 105 -18.20 10.53 -3.73
N MET A 106 -18.61 10.73 -2.48
CA MET A 106 -18.91 9.63 -1.57
C MET A 106 -20.12 8.81 -2.01
N ALA A 107 -20.97 9.31 -2.90
CA ALA A 107 -22.02 8.51 -3.54
C ALA A 107 -21.48 7.30 -4.30
N HIS A 108 -20.22 7.32 -4.71
CA HIS A 108 -19.54 6.20 -5.36
C HIS A 108 -19.00 5.14 -4.41
N PHE A 109 -19.14 5.32 -3.09
CA PHE A 109 -18.55 4.42 -2.09
C PHE A 109 -18.93 2.95 -2.30
N ALA A 110 -20.23 2.65 -2.46
CA ALA A 110 -20.70 1.28 -2.57
C ALA A 110 -20.15 0.57 -3.83
N ALA A 111 -20.16 1.26 -4.97
CA ALA A 111 -19.64 0.70 -6.22
C ALA A 111 -18.11 0.51 -6.19
N MET A 112 -17.38 1.49 -5.67
CA MET A 112 -15.93 1.37 -5.43
C MET A 112 -15.65 0.20 -4.48
N ASN A 113 -16.39 0.09 -3.38
CA ASN A 113 -16.16 -0.92 -2.34
C ASN A 113 -16.37 -2.36 -2.86
N ALA A 114 -17.31 -2.57 -3.78
CA ALA A 114 -17.52 -3.87 -4.39
C ALA A 114 -16.26 -4.34 -5.16
N ILE A 115 -15.67 -3.46 -5.97
CA ILE A 115 -14.45 -3.76 -6.72
C ILE A 115 -13.24 -3.88 -5.78
N TYR A 116 -13.12 -3.00 -4.81
CA TYR A 116 -12.06 -3.05 -3.79
C TYR A 116 -12.03 -4.42 -3.08
N ALA A 117 -13.19 -4.96 -2.73
CA ALA A 117 -13.31 -6.24 -2.05
C ALA A 117 -12.76 -7.41 -2.89
N GLU A 118 -12.89 -7.37 -4.23
CA GLU A 118 -12.36 -8.42 -5.11
C GLU A 118 -10.84 -8.56 -4.99
N TYR A 119 -10.13 -7.47 -4.72
CA TYR A 119 -8.67 -7.44 -4.62
C TYR A 119 -8.13 -7.59 -3.19
N LEU A 120 -8.82 -7.04 -2.20
CA LEU A 120 -8.30 -6.83 -0.84
C LEU A 120 -9.04 -7.62 0.24
N GLN A 121 -10.16 -8.24 -0.08
CA GLN A 121 -10.88 -9.13 0.83
C GLN A 121 -10.76 -10.57 0.36
N THR A 122 -9.71 -11.25 0.80
CA THR A 122 -9.48 -12.65 0.45
C THR A 122 -9.68 -13.54 1.67
N ASN A 123 -9.96 -14.83 1.44
CA ASN A 123 -10.10 -15.81 2.53
C ASN A 123 -8.76 -16.18 3.18
N SER A 124 -7.64 -15.74 2.61
CA SER A 124 -6.29 -16.12 3.04
C SER A 124 -5.59 -15.12 3.97
N SER A 125 -6.11 -13.89 4.06
CA SER A 125 -5.56 -12.87 4.98
C SER A 125 -6.64 -11.91 5.43
N PRO A 126 -6.51 -11.29 6.63
CA PRO A 126 -7.41 -10.23 7.06
C PRO A 126 -7.40 -9.06 6.07
N ALA A 127 -8.54 -8.40 5.90
CA ALA A 127 -8.60 -7.15 5.16
C ALA A 127 -7.73 -6.08 5.84
N PRO A 128 -7.06 -5.20 5.07
CA PRO A 128 -6.26 -4.13 5.65
C PRO A 128 -7.11 -3.11 6.39
N ALA A 129 -6.49 -2.38 7.31
CA ALA A 129 -7.10 -1.17 7.86
C ALA A 129 -7.33 -0.15 6.73
N ARG A 130 -8.42 0.61 6.78
CA ARG A 130 -8.77 1.56 5.73
C ARG A 130 -9.34 2.85 6.27
N SER A 131 -9.04 3.96 5.57
CA SER A 131 -9.80 5.20 5.62
C SER A 131 -10.34 5.50 4.23
N THR A 132 -11.58 5.97 4.14
CA THR A 132 -12.20 6.42 2.88
C THR A 132 -12.78 7.79 3.10
N VAL A 133 -12.41 8.74 2.24
CA VAL A 133 -12.82 10.15 2.34
C VAL A 133 -13.19 10.69 0.97
N GLU A 134 -14.13 11.64 0.97
CA GLU A 134 -14.36 12.51 -0.17
C GLU A 134 -13.38 13.68 -0.12
N VAL A 135 -12.84 14.07 -1.27
CA VAL A 135 -11.89 15.16 -1.40
C VAL A 135 -12.41 16.21 -2.38
N ALA A 136 -11.92 17.43 -2.24
CA ALA A 136 -12.33 18.55 -3.08
C ALA A 136 -12.04 18.31 -4.57
N ARG A 137 -10.92 17.67 -4.90
CA ARG A 137 -10.53 17.35 -6.28
C ARG A 137 -9.41 16.29 -6.29
N LEU A 138 -9.40 15.47 -7.34
CA LEU A 138 -8.33 14.52 -7.64
C LEU A 138 -7.58 14.92 -8.92
N PRO A 139 -6.30 14.49 -9.07
CA PRO A 139 -5.54 14.72 -10.30
C PRO A 139 -6.30 14.24 -11.54
N LYS A 140 -6.21 15.00 -12.63
CA LYS A 140 -6.89 14.71 -13.91
C LYS A 140 -8.41 14.52 -13.79
N ASP A 141 -9.00 15.06 -12.74
CA ASP A 141 -10.43 14.90 -12.44
C ASP A 141 -10.86 13.43 -12.29
N ALA A 142 -9.95 12.59 -11.77
CA ALA A 142 -10.22 11.18 -11.51
C ALA A 142 -11.36 11.01 -10.48
N LEU A 143 -12.05 9.87 -10.55
CA LEU A 143 -13.14 9.54 -9.62
C LEU A 143 -12.63 8.93 -8.31
N VAL A 144 -11.46 8.31 -8.35
CA VAL A 144 -10.87 7.59 -7.22
C VAL A 144 -9.34 7.63 -7.29
N GLU A 145 -8.72 7.74 -6.12
CA GLU A 145 -7.29 7.55 -5.89
C GLU A 145 -7.10 6.65 -4.68
N ILE A 146 -6.15 5.74 -4.73
CA ILE A 146 -5.84 4.82 -3.62
C ILE A 146 -4.34 4.76 -3.42
N GLU A 147 -3.93 4.83 -2.15
CA GLU A 147 -2.58 4.53 -1.71
C GLU A 147 -2.58 3.35 -0.73
N VAL A 148 -1.46 2.65 -0.62
CA VAL A 148 -1.33 1.52 0.29
C VAL A 148 -0.01 1.54 1.04
N VAL A 149 -0.03 0.94 2.23
CA VAL A 149 1.16 0.53 2.98
C VAL A 149 1.17 -0.98 3.03
N ALA A 150 2.27 -1.59 2.64
CA ALA A 150 2.47 -3.03 2.70
C ALA A 150 3.66 -3.39 3.58
N CYS A 151 3.65 -4.58 4.16
CA CYS A 151 4.72 -5.06 5.01
C CYS A 151 5.09 -6.51 4.63
N GLU A 152 6.37 -6.74 4.42
CA GLU A 152 6.94 -8.08 4.28
C GLU A 152 7.00 -8.74 5.65
N ALA A 153 6.50 -9.96 5.74
CA ALA A 153 6.52 -10.72 7.01
C ALA A 153 7.87 -11.36 7.25
#